data_5d9df92f0ce3efec22b948f554a5f626
#
_entry.id   5d9df92f0ce3efec22b948f554a5f626
#
_cell.length_a   1.000
_cell.length_b   1.000
_cell.length_c   1.000
_cell.angle_alpha   90.00
_cell.angle_beta   90.00
_cell.angle_gamma   90.00
#
_symmetry.space_group_name_H-M   'P 1'
#
loop_
_entity.id
_entity.type
_entity.pdbx_description
1 polymer ?
#
loop_
_entity_poly.entity_id
_entity_poly.type
_entity_poly.pdbx_seq_one_letter_code
_entity_poly.pdbx_strand_id
1 'polypeptide(L)'
;NLSAENEPDIYNAIRFGSLVENVVMDPVTREFDFDDASLTENTRVGYPVNYISNAAIPGVGGVPKVVIFLTADAFGVLPPISKLSPDAAMYHFVTGFTSKLAGTERGITEPKPTFSTLFGEPFMPMDPAVYANMLGEKIAKYGTAVYLVNTGWAGGSAQELGKEGRMKLRYTRAMVTAALNGELANAEYEHSEIFNVEMPKAVTGCPSEILNPETLWIANGKTKEDYVAAANNLANMFSENFAKKYPDMPKNIAEAGPKAK
;
A
#
# COMPACT_ATOMS: atom_id res chain seq x y z
N ASN A 1 -6.16 8.85 14.79
CA ASN A 1 -5.68 8.70 16.15
C ASN A 1 -5.77 7.25 16.62
N LEU A 2 -4.89 6.85 17.52
CA LEU A 2 -4.93 5.54 18.17
C LEU A 2 -6.16 5.44 19.09
N SER A 3 -6.87 4.32 19.04
CA SER A 3 -8.00 4.08 19.94
C SER A 3 -8.07 2.63 20.42
N ALA A 4 -8.68 2.41 21.58
CA ALA A 4 -8.92 1.07 22.11
C ALA A 4 -9.88 0.25 21.23
N GLU A 5 -10.78 0.90 20.50
CA GLU A 5 -11.76 0.26 19.63
C GLU A 5 -11.15 -0.19 18.29
N ASN A 6 -10.34 0.67 17.67
CA ASN A 6 -9.81 0.41 16.31
C ASN A 6 -8.50 -0.39 16.33
N GLU A 7 -7.63 -0.14 17.31
CA GLU A 7 -6.32 -0.80 17.45
C GLU A 7 -6.11 -1.39 18.86
N PRO A 8 -6.94 -2.34 19.30
CA PRO A 8 -6.90 -2.86 20.66
C PRO A 8 -5.54 -3.48 21.05
N ASP A 9 -4.86 -4.15 20.14
CA ASP A 9 -3.56 -4.76 20.43
C ASP A 9 -2.49 -3.71 20.70
N ILE A 10 -2.45 -2.63 19.91
CA ILE A 10 -1.50 -1.53 20.09
C ILE A 10 -1.86 -0.74 21.35
N TYR A 11 -3.15 -0.44 21.55
CA TYR A 11 -3.61 0.28 22.74
C TYR A 11 -3.24 -0.47 24.03
N ASN A 12 -3.45 -1.78 24.07
CA ASN A 12 -3.09 -2.61 25.22
C ASN A 12 -1.58 -2.78 25.42
N ALA A 13 -0.77 -2.51 24.40
CA ALA A 13 0.69 -2.48 24.52
C ALA A 13 1.21 -1.18 25.14
N ILE A 14 0.36 -0.14 25.31
CA ILE A 14 0.73 1.12 25.97
C ILE A 14 0.75 0.91 27.49
N ARG A 15 1.92 0.56 27.99
CA ARG A 15 2.17 0.33 29.41
C ARG A 15 3.63 0.63 29.74
N PHE A 16 4.02 0.50 30.98
CA PHE A 16 5.40 0.77 31.40
C PHE A 16 6.41 0.11 30.45
N GLY A 17 7.37 0.90 29.96
CA GLY A 17 8.36 0.46 28.97
C GLY A 17 7.98 0.79 27.53
N SER A 18 6.81 1.34 27.25
CA SER A 18 6.43 1.88 25.93
C SER A 18 6.76 3.36 25.82
N LEU A 19 7.04 3.81 24.61
CA LEU A 19 7.23 5.22 24.25
C LEU A 19 6.04 5.67 23.40
N VAL A 20 5.35 6.71 23.82
CA VAL A 20 4.23 7.31 23.08
C VAL A 20 4.65 8.69 22.58
N GLU A 21 4.38 8.99 21.31
CA GLU A 21 4.66 10.26 20.66
C GLU A 21 3.38 10.90 20.13
N ASN A 22 3.37 12.23 20.06
CA ASN A 22 2.28 13.01 19.48
C ASN A 22 0.93 12.77 20.16
N VAL A 23 0.93 12.69 21.47
CA VAL A 23 -0.27 12.54 22.28
C VAL A 23 -0.27 13.62 23.38
N VAL A 24 -1.43 14.20 23.64
CA VAL A 24 -1.61 15.10 24.77
C VAL A 24 -1.72 14.27 26.03
N MET A 25 -1.03 14.72 27.10
CA MET A 25 -1.06 14.09 28.40
C MET A 25 -1.47 15.11 29.44
N ASP A 26 -2.47 14.78 30.24
CA ASP A 26 -2.85 15.60 31.37
C ASP A 26 -1.67 15.72 32.37
N PRO A 27 -1.23 16.93 32.74
CA PRO A 27 -0.05 17.12 33.59
C PRO A 27 -0.25 16.67 35.03
N VAL A 28 -1.50 16.55 35.50
CA VAL A 28 -1.85 16.19 36.90
C VAL A 28 -2.13 14.69 36.99
N THR A 29 -3.08 14.19 36.18
CA THR A 29 -3.48 12.75 36.20
C THR A 29 -2.50 11.85 35.47
N ARG A 30 -1.70 12.40 34.56
CA ARG A 30 -0.76 11.68 33.70
C ARG A 30 -1.45 10.73 32.70
N GLU A 31 -2.73 10.93 32.48
CA GLU A 31 -3.50 10.18 31.48
C GLU A 31 -3.33 10.78 30.10
N PHE A 32 -3.32 9.91 29.09
CA PHE A 32 -3.24 10.30 27.67
C PHE A 32 -4.63 10.56 27.09
N ASP A 33 -4.77 11.68 26.39
CA ASP A 33 -5.93 11.97 25.56
C ASP A 33 -5.61 11.65 24.10
N PHE A 34 -6.07 10.50 23.63
CA PHE A 34 -5.85 10.06 22.24
C PHE A 34 -6.81 10.71 21.25
N ASP A 35 -7.85 11.41 21.70
CA ASP A 35 -8.79 12.13 20.85
C ASP A 35 -8.34 13.57 20.61
N ASP A 36 -7.47 14.10 21.45
CA ASP A 36 -6.89 15.44 21.27
C ASP A 36 -5.85 15.47 20.14
N ALA A 37 -6.25 16.02 19.01
CA ALA A 37 -5.40 16.19 17.82
C ALA A 37 -4.65 17.54 17.78
N SER A 38 -4.59 18.30 18.88
CA SER A 38 -3.97 19.64 18.92
C SER A 38 -2.48 19.63 18.60
N LEU A 39 -1.77 18.54 18.89
CA LEU A 39 -0.37 18.33 18.48
C LEU A 39 -0.31 17.85 17.03
N THR A 40 -0.97 16.75 16.73
CA THR A 40 -1.10 16.14 15.40
C THR A 40 -2.05 14.95 15.46
N GLU A 41 -2.63 14.56 14.35
CA GLU A 41 -3.45 13.35 14.21
C GLU A 41 -2.63 12.04 14.16
N ASN A 42 -1.29 12.12 14.14
CA ASN A 42 -0.41 10.98 13.96
C ASN A 42 0.24 10.53 15.26
N THR A 43 -0.54 9.93 16.16
CA THR A 43 -0.02 9.27 17.35
C THR A 43 0.82 8.05 17.00
N ARG A 44 1.99 7.93 17.60
CA ARG A 44 2.92 6.79 17.41
C ARG A 44 3.24 6.14 18.73
N VAL A 45 3.42 4.82 18.70
CA VAL A 45 3.79 4.04 19.88
C VAL A 45 4.93 3.09 19.53
N GLY A 46 6.03 3.19 20.29
CA GLY A 46 7.08 2.18 20.33
C GLY A 46 6.89 1.29 21.56
N TYR A 47 6.87 -0.02 21.39
CA TYR A 47 6.67 -0.99 22.48
C TYR A 47 7.54 -2.23 22.27
N PRO A 48 7.91 -2.93 23.34
CA PRO A 48 8.58 -4.23 23.24
C PRO A 48 7.69 -5.24 22.50
N VAL A 49 8.27 -6.04 21.61
CA VAL A 49 7.52 -6.98 20.77
C VAL A 49 6.66 -7.96 21.55
N ASN A 50 7.08 -8.35 22.75
CA ASN A 50 6.36 -9.25 23.64
C ASN A 50 5.12 -8.61 24.30
N TYR A 51 4.84 -7.32 24.05
CA TYR A 51 3.61 -6.66 24.50
C TYR A 51 2.44 -6.94 23.57
N ILE A 52 2.71 -7.36 22.33
CA ILE A 52 1.69 -7.80 21.39
C ILE A 52 1.44 -9.29 21.60
N SER A 53 0.16 -9.63 21.77
CA SER A 53 -0.27 -11.03 21.82
C SER A 53 0.07 -11.73 20.50
N ASN A 54 0.45 -13.01 20.57
CA ASN A 54 0.86 -13.83 19.43
C ASN A 54 2.15 -13.39 18.69
N ALA A 55 2.93 -12.47 19.26
CA ALA A 55 4.25 -12.17 18.71
C ALA A 55 5.18 -13.38 18.83
N ALA A 56 5.87 -13.70 17.75
CA ALA A 56 6.89 -14.77 17.76
C ALA A 56 8.12 -14.29 18.52
N ILE A 57 8.45 -14.99 19.61
CA ILE A 57 9.66 -14.73 20.39
C ILE A 57 10.68 -15.86 20.07
N PRO A 58 11.91 -15.54 19.64
CA PRO A 58 12.64 -14.26 19.69
C PRO A 58 12.52 -13.34 18.47
N GLY A 59 11.44 -13.36 17.71
CA GLY A 59 11.24 -12.45 16.57
C GLY A 59 11.90 -12.95 15.27
N VAL A 60 12.10 -14.26 15.14
CA VAL A 60 12.69 -14.90 13.98
C VAL A 60 11.62 -15.69 13.22
N GLY A 61 11.56 -15.51 11.92
CA GLY A 61 10.69 -16.25 11.00
C GLY A 61 11.46 -16.96 9.90
N GLY A 62 10.78 -17.81 9.14
CA GLY A 62 11.29 -18.42 7.91
C GLY A 62 11.24 -17.45 6.73
N VAL A 63 11.55 -17.97 5.54
CA VAL A 63 11.40 -17.20 4.29
C VAL A 63 9.91 -16.89 4.04
N PRO A 64 9.52 -15.65 3.76
CA PRO A 64 8.14 -15.31 3.49
C PRO A 64 7.65 -16.00 2.21
N LYS A 65 6.46 -16.59 2.26
CA LYS A 65 5.77 -17.15 1.08
C LYS A 65 5.06 -16.09 0.27
N VAL A 66 4.68 -15.00 0.92
CA VAL A 66 3.95 -13.87 0.34
C VAL A 66 4.62 -12.57 0.76
N VAL A 67 4.82 -11.68 -0.20
CA VAL A 67 5.22 -10.28 0.03
C VAL A 67 4.08 -9.39 -0.44
N ILE A 68 3.72 -8.41 0.37
CA ILE A 68 2.68 -7.42 0.06
C ILE A 68 3.32 -6.05 0.01
N PHE A 69 3.25 -5.39 -1.14
CA PHE A 69 3.54 -3.96 -1.26
C PHE A 69 2.26 -3.18 -1.00
N LEU A 70 2.33 -2.24 -0.06
CA LEU A 70 1.20 -1.35 0.23
C LEU A 70 1.37 -0.04 -0.53
N THR A 71 0.30 0.36 -1.20
CA THR A 71 0.20 1.68 -1.85
C THR A 71 -1.11 2.37 -1.45
N ALA A 72 -1.19 3.67 -1.67
CA ALA A 72 -2.42 4.44 -1.56
C ALA A 72 -2.55 5.30 -2.82
N ASP A 73 -3.41 4.89 -3.73
CA ASP A 73 -3.71 5.64 -4.94
C ASP A 73 -4.81 6.67 -4.68
N ALA A 74 -4.48 7.95 -4.87
CA ALA A 74 -5.43 9.05 -4.74
C ALA A 74 -6.20 9.35 -6.04
N PHE A 75 -5.83 8.73 -7.16
CA PHE A 75 -6.57 8.85 -8.43
C PHE A 75 -7.73 7.86 -8.51
N GLY A 76 -7.69 6.79 -7.71
CA GLY A 76 -8.73 5.76 -7.68
C GLY A 76 -8.76 4.85 -8.89
N VAL A 77 -7.64 4.67 -9.55
CA VAL A 77 -7.51 3.91 -10.81
C VAL A 77 -6.71 2.61 -10.67
N LEU A 78 -5.86 2.48 -9.63
CA LEU A 78 -5.14 1.24 -9.36
C LEU A 78 -6.08 0.16 -8.83
N PRO A 79 -5.92 -1.09 -9.28
CA PRO A 79 -6.64 -2.22 -8.70
C PRO A 79 -6.42 -2.32 -7.18
N PRO A 80 -7.45 -2.72 -6.40
CA PRO A 80 -7.33 -2.85 -4.95
C PRO A 80 -6.35 -3.93 -4.51
N ILE A 81 -6.17 -4.97 -5.34
CA ILE A 81 -5.10 -5.96 -5.22
C ILE A 81 -4.67 -6.46 -6.59
N SER A 82 -3.38 -6.61 -6.78
CA SER A 82 -2.80 -7.13 -8.01
C SER A 82 -1.70 -8.13 -7.71
N LYS A 83 -1.64 -9.21 -8.50
CA LYS A 83 -0.50 -10.12 -8.49
C LYS A 83 0.57 -9.57 -9.43
N LEU A 84 1.80 -9.53 -8.98
CA LEU A 84 2.94 -9.03 -9.70
C LEU A 84 3.78 -10.17 -10.27
N SER A 85 4.22 -10.06 -11.53
CA SER A 85 5.32 -10.86 -12.04
C SER A 85 6.62 -10.50 -11.31
N PRO A 86 7.68 -11.32 -11.35
CA PRO A 86 8.96 -10.96 -10.75
C PRO A 86 9.50 -9.61 -11.21
N ASP A 87 9.42 -9.31 -12.51
CA ASP A 87 9.89 -8.04 -13.07
C ASP A 87 9.00 -6.86 -12.64
N ALA A 88 7.67 -7.04 -12.62
CA ALA A 88 6.74 -6.05 -12.10
C ALA A 88 6.95 -5.81 -10.59
N ALA A 89 7.26 -6.85 -9.81
CA ALA A 89 7.60 -6.70 -8.40
C ALA A 89 8.86 -5.83 -8.22
N MET A 90 9.91 -6.06 -9.00
CA MET A 90 11.11 -5.22 -8.97
C MET A 90 10.79 -3.78 -9.39
N TYR A 91 9.99 -3.57 -10.44
CA TYR A 91 9.55 -2.26 -10.90
C TYR A 91 8.82 -1.48 -9.81
N HIS A 92 7.77 -2.07 -9.23
CA HIS A 92 6.98 -1.43 -8.18
C HIS A 92 7.79 -1.21 -6.91
N PHE A 93 8.72 -2.09 -6.59
CA PHE A 93 9.64 -1.93 -5.47
C PHE A 93 10.55 -0.70 -5.65
N VAL A 94 11.22 -0.56 -6.80
CA VAL A 94 12.10 0.60 -6.99
C VAL A 94 11.34 1.92 -7.12
N THR A 95 10.14 1.92 -7.70
CA THR A 95 9.35 3.14 -7.82
C THR A 95 8.73 3.58 -6.49
N GLY A 96 8.28 2.61 -5.66
CA GLY A 96 7.71 2.88 -4.35
C GLY A 96 6.55 3.88 -4.38
N PHE A 97 5.63 3.73 -5.35
CA PHE A 97 4.49 4.65 -5.50
C PHE A 97 3.53 4.57 -4.33
N THR A 98 3.12 5.72 -3.83
CA THR A 98 2.02 5.88 -2.87
C THR A 98 1.50 7.31 -2.91
N SER A 99 0.56 7.66 -2.04
CA SER A 99 0.17 9.05 -1.79
C SER A 99 0.45 9.41 -0.33
N LYS A 100 1.03 10.59 -0.11
CA LYS A 100 1.08 11.21 1.22
C LYS A 100 -0.34 11.58 1.59
N LEU A 101 -0.77 11.15 2.76
CA LEU A 101 -2.13 11.38 3.26
C LEU A 101 -2.16 12.55 4.22
N ALA A 102 -3.32 13.21 4.32
CA ALA A 102 -3.54 14.26 5.32
C ALA A 102 -3.23 13.74 6.73
N GLY A 103 -2.57 14.57 7.55
CA GLY A 103 -2.19 14.22 8.93
C GLY A 103 -0.95 13.32 9.05
N THR A 104 -0.40 12.75 7.99
CA THR A 104 0.80 11.89 8.06
C THR A 104 2.10 12.70 8.07
N GLU A 105 2.10 13.88 7.45
CA GLU A 105 3.23 14.82 7.44
C GLU A 105 2.71 16.25 7.66
N ARG A 106 3.51 17.07 8.31
CA ARG A 106 3.15 18.48 8.58
C ARG A 106 2.92 19.22 7.25
N GLY A 107 1.77 19.88 7.11
CA GLY A 107 1.42 20.68 5.95
C GLY A 107 0.81 19.88 4.79
N ILE A 108 0.57 18.59 4.94
CA ILE A 108 -0.18 17.79 3.99
C ILE A 108 -1.65 17.80 4.40
N THR A 109 -2.47 18.51 3.63
CA THR A 109 -3.93 18.63 3.83
C THR A 109 -4.75 17.80 2.87
N GLU A 110 -4.16 17.45 1.71
CA GLU A 110 -4.78 16.63 0.67
C GLU A 110 -3.83 15.50 0.24
N PRO A 111 -4.36 14.37 -0.25
CA PRO A 111 -3.55 13.28 -0.76
C PRO A 111 -2.67 13.74 -1.93
N LYS A 112 -1.35 13.53 -1.83
CA LYS A 112 -0.39 13.88 -2.88
C LYS A 112 0.35 12.65 -3.37
N PRO A 113 0.30 12.33 -4.68
CA PRO A 113 1.11 11.24 -5.25
C PRO A 113 2.59 11.45 -4.94
N THR A 114 3.28 10.39 -4.59
CA THR A 114 4.71 10.40 -4.29
C THR A 114 5.36 9.09 -4.70
N PHE A 115 6.65 9.16 -5.03
CA PHE A 115 7.50 8.01 -5.32
C PHE A 115 8.64 7.98 -4.31
N SER A 116 8.58 7.04 -3.38
CA SER A 116 9.61 6.79 -2.38
C SER A 116 10.38 5.54 -2.76
N THR A 117 11.54 5.69 -3.36
CA THR A 117 12.38 4.59 -3.83
C THR A 117 12.46 3.47 -2.79
N LEU A 118 12.19 2.22 -3.20
CA LEU A 118 12.21 1.02 -2.34
C LEU A 118 11.25 1.09 -1.14
N PHE A 119 10.21 1.96 -1.21
CA PHE A 119 9.32 2.30 -0.09
C PHE A 119 10.02 2.85 1.16
N GLY A 120 11.29 3.23 1.05
CA GLY A 120 12.09 3.67 2.19
C GLY A 120 13.39 4.37 1.78
N GLU A 121 13.36 5.23 0.76
CA GLU A 121 14.53 5.90 0.18
C GLU A 121 15.53 6.42 1.23
N PRO A 122 15.12 7.09 2.34
CA PRO A 122 16.08 7.58 3.34
C PRO A 122 16.87 6.50 4.09
N PHE A 123 16.40 5.26 4.03
CA PHE A 123 17.00 4.12 4.77
C PHE A 123 17.84 3.19 3.88
N MET A 124 17.93 3.48 2.57
CA MET A 124 18.54 2.59 1.57
C MET A 124 19.82 3.24 1.00
N PRO A 125 21.00 2.94 1.59
CA PRO A 125 22.25 3.64 1.24
C PRO A 125 22.88 3.16 -0.07
N MET A 126 22.50 2.01 -0.62
CA MET A 126 23.07 1.48 -1.86
C MET A 126 22.21 1.87 -3.07
N ASP A 127 22.75 1.63 -4.26
CA ASP A 127 22.03 1.81 -5.52
C ASP A 127 20.73 0.98 -5.53
N PRO A 128 19.58 1.55 -5.96
CA PRO A 128 18.30 0.86 -6.02
C PRO A 128 18.32 -0.44 -6.85
N ALA A 129 19.16 -0.53 -7.88
CA ALA A 129 19.30 -1.73 -8.69
C ALA A 129 19.85 -2.92 -7.89
N VAL A 130 20.71 -2.67 -6.91
CA VAL A 130 21.24 -3.72 -6.03
C VAL A 130 20.11 -4.37 -5.23
N TYR A 131 19.25 -3.55 -4.63
CA TYR A 131 18.10 -4.05 -3.86
C TYR A 131 17.06 -4.74 -4.73
N ALA A 132 16.79 -4.20 -5.94
CA ALA A 132 15.87 -4.81 -6.90
C ALA A 132 16.36 -6.21 -7.31
N ASN A 133 17.64 -6.35 -7.63
CA ASN A 133 18.24 -7.63 -7.99
C ASN A 133 18.18 -8.64 -6.83
N MET A 134 18.50 -8.20 -5.60
CA MET A 134 18.37 -9.04 -4.41
C MET A 134 16.93 -9.52 -4.18
N LEU A 135 15.95 -8.67 -4.41
CA LEU A 135 14.53 -9.06 -4.34
C LEU A 135 14.19 -10.09 -5.42
N GLY A 136 14.55 -9.82 -6.67
CA GLY A 136 14.32 -10.72 -7.81
C GLY A 136 14.94 -12.10 -7.60
N GLU A 137 16.19 -12.19 -7.14
CA GLU A 137 16.86 -13.44 -6.80
C GLU A 137 16.12 -14.24 -5.73
N LYS A 138 15.63 -13.55 -4.68
CA LYS A 138 14.88 -14.20 -3.60
C LYS A 138 13.51 -14.70 -4.06
N ILE A 139 12.78 -13.88 -4.86
CA ILE A 139 11.52 -14.30 -5.48
C ILE A 139 11.74 -15.57 -6.31
N ALA A 140 12.72 -15.57 -7.20
CA ALA A 140 13.02 -16.70 -8.06
C ALA A 140 13.45 -17.95 -7.25
N LYS A 141 14.31 -17.77 -6.24
CA LYS A 141 14.83 -18.88 -5.43
C LYS A 141 13.77 -19.58 -4.57
N TYR A 142 12.83 -18.80 -4.03
CA TYR A 142 11.89 -19.31 -3.03
C TYR A 142 10.45 -19.42 -3.52
N GLY A 143 10.15 -18.96 -4.75
CA GLY A 143 8.79 -18.96 -5.30
C GLY A 143 7.84 -18.05 -4.53
N THR A 144 8.36 -16.96 -3.95
CA THR A 144 7.57 -16.01 -3.16
C THR A 144 6.58 -15.28 -4.05
N ALA A 145 5.29 -15.34 -3.71
CA ALA A 145 4.27 -14.56 -4.40
C ALA A 145 4.33 -13.09 -3.95
N VAL A 146 4.19 -12.17 -4.91
CA VAL A 146 4.19 -10.73 -4.61
C VAL A 146 2.87 -10.12 -5.05
N TYR A 147 2.25 -9.36 -4.16
CA TYR A 147 1.02 -8.63 -4.42
C TYR A 147 1.20 -7.14 -4.13
N LEU A 148 0.60 -6.30 -4.98
CA LEU A 148 0.42 -4.87 -4.72
C LEU A 148 -0.98 -4.66 -4.19
N VAL A 149 -1.12 -4.07 -2.99
CA VAL A 149 -2.41 -3.78 -2.35
C VAL A 149 -2.60 -2.28 -2.28
N ASN A 150 -3.63 -1.78 -2.95
CA ASN A 150 -4.03 -0.39 -2.92
C ASN A 150 -5.02 -0.14 -1.76
N THR A 151 -4.59 0.66 -0.79
CA THR A 151 -5.40 1.11 0.35
C THR A 151 -5.97 2.51 0.17
N GLY A 152 -5.79 3.10 -1.01
CA GLY A 152 -6.25 4.43 -1.37
C GLY A 152 -7.72 4.49 -1.77
N TRP A 153 -8.00 5.17 -2.84
CA TRP A 153 -9.36 5.37 -3.37
C TRP A 153 -9.69 4.34 -4.44
N ALA A 154 -10.99 4.17 -4.68
CA ALA A 154 -11.51 3.31 -5.72
C ALA A 154 -12.82 3.88 -6.29
N GLY A 155 -12.96 3.81 -7.63
CA GLY A 155 -14.17 4.28 -8.33
C GLY A 155 -14.26 5.79 -8.54
N GLY A 156 -13.16 6.52 -8.34
CA GLY A 156 -13.01 7.95 -8.51
C GLY A 156 -11.87 8.50 -7.67
N SER A 157 -11.47 9.75 -7.93
CA SER A 157 -10.34 10.37 -7.25
C SER A 157 -10.66 10.76 -5.80
N ALA A 158 -9.62 10.96 -5.00
CA ALA A 158 -9.72 11.44 -3.63
C ALA A 158 -10.41 12.81 -3.53
N GLN A 159 -10.18 13.68 -4.50
CA GLN A 159 -10.81 15.01 -4.57
C GLN A 159 -12.31 14.93 -4.76
N GLU A 160 -12.78 13.99 -5.61
CA GLU A 160 -14.20 13.84 -5.94
C GLU A 160 -14.97 13.11 -4.84
N LEU A 161 -14.39 12.04 -4.30
CA LEU A 161 -15.09 11.13 -3.40
C LEU A 161 -14.83 11.44 -1.91
N GLY A 162 -13.85 12.28 -1.60
CA GLY A 162 -13.48 12.56 -0.23
C GLY A 162 -13.08 11.30 0.55
N LYS A 163 -13.28 11.31 1.86
CA LYS A 163 -12.93 10.18 2.75
C LYS A 163 -13.77 8.92 2.47
N GLU A 164 -15.00 9.08 1.98
CA GLU A 164 -15.95 7.98 1.74
C GLU A 164 -15.54 7.06 0.59
N GLY A 165 -14.82 7.59 -0.40
CA GLY A 165 -14.30 6.82 -1.55
C GLY A 165 -13.06 5.99 -1.24
N ARG A 166 -12.51 6.11 -0.03
CA ARG A 166 -11.35 5.33 0.36
C ARG A 166 -11.70 3.86 0.57
N MET A 167 -10.80 2.97 0.15
CA MET A 167 -10.92 1.53 0.30
C MET A 167 -11.24 1.16 1.76
N LYS A 168 -12.37 0.47 1.97
CA LYS A 168 -12.79 0.07 3.32
C LYS A 168 -11.83 -0.97 3.90
N LEU A 169 -11.40 -0.76 5.15
CA LEU A 169 -10.42 -1.62 5.82
C LEU A 169 -10.82 -3.10 5.80
N ARG A 170 -12.13 -3.41 5.91
CA ARG A 170 -12.63 -4.79 5.83
C ARG A 170 -12.26 -5.48 4.51
N TYR A 171 -12.28 -4.76 3.39
CA TYR A 171 -11.91 -5.31 2.08
C TYR A 171 -10.41 -5.50 1.95
N THR A 172 -9.62 -4.53 2.43
CA THR A 172 -8.15 -4.68 2.50
C THR A 172 -7.77 -5.91 3.33
N ARG A 173 -8.40 -6.11 4.49
CA ARG A 173 -8.18 -7.29 5.34
C ARG A 173 -8.56 -8.59 4.63
N ALA A 174 -9.70 -8.61 3.92
CA ALA A 174 -10.13 -9.78 3.16
C ALA A 174 -9.11 -10.14 2.06
N MET A 175 -8.64 -9.16 1.29
CA MET A 175 -7.62 -9.35 0.25
C MET A 175 -6.29 -9.86 0.81
N VAL A 176 -5.82 -9.29 1.93
CA VAL A 176 -4.61 -9.76 2.62
C VAL A 176 -4.79 -11.19 3.12
N THR A 177 -5.93 -11.52 3.70
CA THR A 177 -6.25 -12.89 4.15
C THR A 177 -6.25 -13.87 2.97
N ALA A 178 -6.86 -13.50 1.83
CA ALA A 178 -6.88 -14.32 0.62
C ALA A 178 -5.46 -14.57 0.06
N ALA A 179 -4.57 -13.57 0.13
CA ALA A 179 -3.17 -13.73 -0.24
C ALA A 179 -2.43 -14.71 0.69
N LEU A 180 -2.64 -14.58 2.01
CA LEU A 180 -1.92 -15.37 3.01
C LEU A 180 -2.40 -16.82 3.10
N ASN A 181 -3.68 -17.09 2.89
CA ASN A 181 -4.25 -18.45 2.95
C ASN A 181 -4.12 -19.24 1.64
N GLY A 182 -3.55 -18.61 0.58
CA GLY A 182 -3.32 -19.24 -0.72
C GLY A 182 -4.52 -19.21 -1.68
N GLU A 183 -5.62 -18.54 -1.34
CA GLU A 183 -6.77 -18.35 -2.24
C GLU A 183 -6.34 -17.71 -3.56
N LEU A 184 -5.55 -16.64 -3.48
CA LEU A 184 -5.06 -15.93 -4.65
C LEU A 184 -4.03 -16.71 -5.48
N ALA A 185 -3.41 -17.76 -4.95
CA ALA A 185 -2.52 -18.59 -5.75
C ALA A 185 -3.27 -19.38 -6.83
N ASN A 186 -4.55 -19.67 -6.59
CA ASN A 186 -5.41 -20.47 -7.45
C ASN A 186 -6.56 -19.66 -8.08
N ALA A 187 -6.58 -18.32 -7.89
CA ALA A 187 -7.62 -17.46 -8.43
C ALA A 187 -7.52 -17.33 -9.95
N GLU A 188 -8.65 -17.02 -10.59
CA GLU A 188 -8.67 -16.53 -11.96
C GLU A 188 -8.31 -15.04 -11.97
N TYR A 189 -7.54 -14.64 -12.97
CA TYR A 189 -7.06 -13.27 -13.13
C TYR A 189 -7.54 -12.65 -14.43
N GLU A 190 -7.62 -11.32 -14.43
CA GLU A 190 -7.79 -10.46 -15.59
C GLU A 190 -6.58 -9.53 -15.67
N HIS A 191 -6.03 -9.35 -16.87
CA HIS A 191 -4.88 -8.48 -17.07
C HIS A 191 -5.29 -7.01 -17.19
N SER A 192 -4.64 -6.16 -16.40
CA SER A 192 -4.74 -4.70 -16.56
C SER A 192 -3.74 -4.21 -17.58
N GLU A 193 -4.22 -3.85 -18.74
CA GLU A 193 -3.38 -3.42 -19.87
C GLU A 193 -2.57 -2.12 -19.61
N ILE A 194 -3.15 -1.17 -18.85
CA ILE A 194 -2.49 0.11 -18.54
C ILE A 194 -1.46 -0.09 -17.42
N PHE A 195 -1.82 -0.82 -16.37
CA PHE A 195 -0.94 -1.01 -15.20
C PHE A 195 -0.03 -2.23 -15.32
N ASN A 196 -0.25 -3.09 -16.32
CA ASN A 196 0.55 -4.30 -16.59
C ASN A 196 0.63 -5.24 -15.36
N VAL A 197 -0.51 -5.47 -14.73
CA VAL A 197 -0.65 -6.31 -13.54
C VAL A 197 -1.85 -7.24 -13.66
N GLU A 198 -1.87 -8.33 -12.87
CA GLU A 198 -2.94 -9.31 -12.86
C GLU A 198 -3.93 -9.01 -11.72
N MET A 199 -5.19 -8.74 -12.05
CA MET A 199 -6.29 -8.47 -11.11
C MET A 199 -7.08 -9.75 -10.86
N PRO A 200 -7.29 -10.19 -9.60
CA PRO A 200 -8.14 -11.34 -9.33
C PRO A 200 -9.61 -11.01 -9.64
N LYS A 201 -10.32 -11.92 -10.31
CA LYS A 201 -11.74 -11.74 -10.64
C LYS A 201 -12.67 -11.87 -9.44
N ALA A 202 -12.22 -12.58 -8.41
CA ALA A 202 -12.97 -12.78 -7.17
C ALA A 202 -12.02 -12.89 -5.97
N VAL A 203 -12.48 -12.37 -4.83
CA VAL A 203 -11.82 -12.49 -3.53
C VAL A 203 -12.90 -12.69 -2.47
N THR A 204 -12.76 -13.73 -1.65
CA THR A 204 -13.71 -14.01 -0.57
C THR A 204 -13.81 -12.81 0.38
N GLY A 205 -15.03 -12.35 0.62
CA GLY A 205 -15.31 -11.18 1.47
C GLY A 205 -15.17 -9.82 0.79
N CYS A 206 -14.88 -9.79 -0.51
CA CYS A 206 -14.89 -8.57 -1.32
C CYS A 206 -15.98 -8.63 -2.39
N PRO A 207 -16.76 -7.55 -2.60
CA PRO A 207 -17.60 -7.42 -3.78
C PRO A 207 -16.74 -7.44 -5.05
N SER A 208 -17.18 -8.20 -6.06
CA SER A 208 -16.38 -8.35 -7.31
C SER A 208 -16.23 -7.04 -8.09
N GLU A 209 -17.22 -6.16 -7.99
CA GLU A 209 -17.21 -4.85 -8.66
C GLU A 209 -16.06 -3.93 -8.20
N ILE A 210 -15.55 -4.09 -6.97
CA ILE A 210 -14.42 -3.28 -6.50
C ILE A 210 -13.07 -3.76 -7.02
N LEU A 211 -12.98 -5.01 -7.49
CA LEU A 211 -11.73 -5.62 -7.92
C LEU A 211 -11.26 -5.10 -9.28
N ASN A 212 -12.19 -4.62 -10.11
CA ASN A 212 -11.88 -3.98 -11.38
C ASN A 212 -12.20 -2.48 -11.31
N PRO A 213 -11.18 -1.59 -11.29
CA PRO A 213 -11.38 -0.16 -11.14
C PRO A 213 -12.20 0.48 -12.27
N GLU A 214 -12.02 0.04 -13.54
CA GLU A 214 -12.81 0.56 -14.68
C GLU A 214 -14.31 0.30 -14.46
N THR A 215 -14.65 -0.92 -14.07
CA THR A 215 -16.04 -1.31 -13.78
C THR A 215 -16.62 -0.46 -12.65
N LEU A 216 -15.84 -0.22 -11.60
CA LEU A 216 -16.30 0.58 -10.46
C LEU A 216 -16.46 2.07 -10.82
N TRP A 217 -15.60 2.62 -11.68
CA TRP A 217 -15.76 3.99 -12.19
C TRP A 217 -17.06 4.15 -12.96
N ILE A 218 -17.38 3.20 -13.84
CA ILE A 218 -18.64 3.19 -14.61
C ILE A 218 -19.84 3.05 -13.67
N ALA A 219 -19.77 2.17 -12.68
CA ALA A 219 -20.84 2.00 -11.69
C ALA A 219 -21.09 3.27 -10.87
N ASN A 220 -20.07 4.10 -10.67
CA ASN A 220 -20.17 5.41 -10.01
C ASN A 220 -20.58 6.55 -10.96
N GLY A 221 -21.07 6.24 -12.16
CA GLY A 221 -21.63 7.22 -13.11
C GLY A 221 -20.61 7.95 -13.98
N LYS A 222 -19.38 7.46 -14.04
CA LYS A 222 -18.31 7.96 -14.93
C LYS A 222 -18.26 7.16 -16.23
N THR A 223 -17.53 7.66 -17.22
CA THR A 223 -17.33 6.96 -18.48
C THR A 223 -16.03 6.12 -18.44
N LYS A 224 -15.92 5.19 -19.39
CA LYS A 224 -14.68 4.46 -19.63
C LYS A 224 -13.54 5.41 -20.02
N GLU A 225 -13.85 6.42 -20.80
CA GLU A 225 -12.90 7.46 -21.25
C GLU A 225 -12.33 8.23 -20.06
N ASP A 226 -13.17 8.58 -19.07
CA ASP A 226 -12.73 9.24 -17.82
C ASP A 226 -11.75 8.37 -17.05
N TYR A 227 -12.06 7.08 -16.90
CA TYR A 227 -11.15 6.12 -16.26
C TYR A 227 -9.82 6.01 -17.02
N VAL A 228 -9.88 5.82 -18.33
CA VAL A 228 -8.68 5.67 -19.17
C VAL A 228 -7.81 6.92 -19.12
N ALA A 229 -8.40 8.11 -19.15
CA ALA A 229 -7.66 9.38 -19.04
C ALA A 229 -6.93 9.48 -17.69
N ALA A 230 -7.61 9.17 -16.58
CA ALA A 230 -7.02 9.21 -15.25
C ALA A 230 -5.95 8.11 -15.06
N ALA A 231 -6.19 6.90 -15.58
CA ALA A 231 -5.23 5.81 -15.53
C ALA A 231 -3.97 6.10 -16.37
N ASN A 232 -4.13 6.68 -17.56
CA ASN A 232 -3.00 7.11 -18.40
C ASN A 232 -2.19 8.21 -17.73
N ASN A 233 -2.84 9.15 -17.04
CA ASN A 233 -2.12 10.17 -16.27
C ASN A 233 -1.21 9.53 -15.22
N LEU A 234 -1.71 8.58 -14.44
CA LEU A 234 -0.89 7.87 -13.46
C LEU A 234 0.20 7.03 -14.12
N ALA A 235 -0.09 6.32 -15.22
CA ALA A 235 0.89 5.52 -15.94
C ALA A 235 2.04 6.39 -16.49
N ASN A 236 1.74 7.59 -16.99
CA ASN A 236 2.77 8.55 -17.42
C ASN A 236 3.64 9.01 -16.24
N MET A 237 3.04 9.29 -15.07
CA MET A 237 3.82 9.64 -13.87
C MET A 237 4.80 8.51 -13.48
N PHE A 238 4.39 7.25 -13.56
CA PHE A 238 5.27 6.11 -13.35
C PHE A 238 6.42 6.09 -14.35
N SER A 239 6.12 6.21 -15.65
CA SER A 239 7.10 6.16 -16.73
C SER A 239 8.11 7.30 -16.64
N GLU A 240 7.66 8.52 -16.38
CA GLU A 240 8.52 9.70 -16.21
C GLU A 240 9.42 9.58 -14.97
N ASN A 241 8.85 9.15 -13.84
CA ASN A 241 9.62 8.92 -12.62
C ASN A 241 10.70 7.86 -12.84
N PHE A 242 10.32 6.73 -13.47
CA PHE A 242 11.24 5.62 -13.75
C PHE A 242 12.37 6.04 -14.67
N ALA A 243 12.06 6.65 -15.81
CA ALA A 243 13.06 7.10 -16.78
C ALA A 243 14.04 8.13 -16.18
N LYS A 244 13.55 9.00 -15.30
CA LYS A 244 14.35 10.03 -14.64
C LYS A 244 15.27 9.47 -13.54
N LYS A 245 14.73 8.56 -12.70
CA LYS A 245 15.46 8.06 -11.52
C LYS A 245 16.31 6.82 -11.80
N TYR A 246 15.91 5.99 -12.77
CA TYR A 246 16.48 4.66 -13.00
C TYR A 246 16.84 4.41 -14.47
N PRO A 247 17.64 5.32 -15.14
CA PRO A 247 17.92 5.20 -16.58
C PRO A 247 18.72 3.93 -16.94
N ASP A 248 19.50 3.41 -16.00
CA ASP A 248 20.38 2.24 -16.22
C ASP A 248 19.74 0.91 -15.73
N MET A 249 18.45 0.94 -15.35
CA MET A 249 17.77 -0.27 -14.87
C MET A 249 17.60 -1.28 -16.03
N PRO A 250 17.71 -2.60 -15.76
CA PRO A 250 17.50 -3.63 -16.78
C PRO A 250 16.17 -3.46 -17.53
N LYS A 251 16.23 -3.70 -18.86
CA LYS A 251 15.10 -3.47 -19.77
C LYS A 251 13.85 -4.27 -19.40
N ASN A 252 13.99 -5.52 -18.95
CA ASN A 252 12.88 -6.35 -18.50
C ASN A 252 12.13 -5.73 -17.32
N ILE A 253 12.84 -5.09 -16.39
CA ILE A 253 12.22 -4.37 -15.28
C ILE A 253 11.52 -3.11 -15.80
N ALA A 254 12.19 -2.32 -16.63
CA ALA A 254 11.62 -1.09 -17.19
C ALA A 254 10.33 -1.35 -17.99
N GLU A 255 10.28 -2.44 -18.75
CA GLU A 255 9.12 -2.83 -19.56
C GLU A 255 7.97 -3.44 -18.76
N ALA A 256 8.20 -3.84 -17.52
CA ALA A 256 7.19 -4.43 -16.64
C ALA A 256 6.29 -3.40 -15.95
N GLY A 257 6.60 -2.12 -16.07
CA GLY A 257 5.82 -1.04 -15.47
C GLY A 257 4.54 -0.68 -16.23
N PRO A 258 3.74 0.26 -15.69
CA PRO A 258 2.57 0.81 -16.34
C PRO A 258 2.90 1.46 -17.69
N LYS A 259 1.95 1.36 -18.64
CA LYS A 259 2.06 1.90 -20.00
C LYS A 259 0.79 2.66 -20.35
N ALA A 260 0.90 3.96 -20.57
CA ALA A 260 -0.21 4.74 -21.12
C ALA A 260 -0.59 4.24 -22.52
N LYS A 261 -1.89 4.26 -22.81
CA LYS A 261 -2.48 3.86 -24.10
C LYS A 261 -2.91 5.07 -24.92
#